data_d529ad33b77f09b7920d32a4a75b9488
#
_entry.id   d529ad33b77f09b7920d32a4a75b9488
#
_cell.length_a   1.000
_cell.length_b   1.000
_cell.length_c   1.000
_cell.angle_alpha   90.00
_cell.angle_beta   90.00
_cell.angle_gamma   90.00
#
_symmetry.space_group_name_H-M   'P 1'
#
loop_
_entity.id
_entity.type
_entity.pdbx_description
1 polymer ?
#
loop_
_entity_poly.entity_id
_entity_poly.type
_entity_poly.pdbx_seq_one_letter_code
_entity_poly.pdbx_strand_id
1 'polypeptide(L)'
;MNWLTVITTGLVPLASVISTATVAVWTKRIDAQSKREDREQARVLDYEKRAADDKKAVLKGLISATLHVRRGAQALVGVEVNEASLERRRAEAVRELYDFRMRLGLDDGIAELMIYAAKPVRDLTDLLLDEWDRQFREHGYSLAQLDACKRQLAQTVASAPASEDDKVAYLSGHQKWTALKQEETTWLDRLGEGADLDVDALVDLCDRTLKAAHKDLRGGYGNEY
;
A
#
# COMPACT_ATOMS: atom_id res chain seq x y z
N MET A 1 -26.58 -85.74 -12.26
CA MET A 1 -26.48 -84.24 -12.00
C MET A 1 -25.43 -83.69 -12.98
N ASN A 2 -25.87 -82.87 -13.94
CA ASN A 2 -24.98 -82.39 -15.01
C ASN A 2 -24.07 -81.33 -14.52
N TRP A 3 -22.78 -81.55 -14.60
CA TRP A 3 -21.73 -80.58 -14.23
C TRP A 3 -21.87 -79.25 -14.96
N LEU A 4 -22.38 -79.23 -16.16
CA LEU A 4 -22.67 -78.03 -16.95
C LEU A 4 -23.71 -77.09 -16.29
N THR A 5 -24.66 -77.66 -15.57
CA THR A 5 -25.69 -76.85 -14.89
C THR A 5 -25.17 -76.10 -13.64
N VAL A 6 -24.16 -76.71 -12.96
CA VAL A 6 -23.52 -76.07 -11.79
C VAL A 6 -22.59 -74.96 -12.22
N ILE A 7 -21.94 -75.07 -13.38
CA ILE A 7 -21.06 -74.02 -13.91
C ILE A 7 -21.88 -72.79 -14.39
N THR A 8 -23.02 -73.03 -15.06
CA THR A 8 -23.83 -71.93 -15.61
C THR A 8 -24.68 -71.20 -14.57
N THR A 9 -25.13 -71.88 -13.49
CA THR A 9 -25.95 -71.27 -12.45
C THR A 9 -25.16 -70.68 -11.30
N GLY A 10 -23.94 -71.08 -11.04
CA GLY A 10 -23.16 -70.61 -9.90
C GLY A 10 -21.98 -69.68 -10.24
N LEU A 11 -21.20 -70.03 -11.29
CA LEU A 11 -19.97 -69.28 -11.60
C LEU A 11 -20.19 -68.01 -12.44
N VAL A 12 -21.17 -68.01 -13.35
CA VAL A 12 -21.46 -66.84 -14.20
C VAL A 12 -21.99 -65.67 -13.40
N PRO A 13 -22.94 -65.82 -12.48
CA PRO A 13 -23.39 -64.70 -11.66
C PRO A 13 -22.32 -64.18 -10.69
N LEU A 14 -21.45 -65.07 -10.14
CA LEU A 14 -20.34 -64.62 -9.29
C LEU A 14 -19.29 -63.81 -10.07
N ALA A 15 -18.93 -64.20 -11.28
CA ALA A 15 -18.01 -63.42 -12.12
C ALA A 15 -18.57 -62.05 -12.52
N SER A 16 -19.88 -61.95 -12.75
CA SER A 16 -20.53 -60.65 -13.06
C SER A 16 -20.58 -59.73 -11.86
N VAL A 17 -20.81 -60.21 -10.66
CA VAL A 17 -20.80 -59.41 -9.42
C VAL A 17 -19.39 -58.90 -9.09
N ILE A 18 -18.38 -59.74 -9.28
CA ILE A 18 -16.95 -59.35 -9.03
C ILE A 18 -16.51 -58.29 -10.05
N SER A 19 -16.90 -58.41 -11.32
CA SER A 19 -16.56 -57.43 -12.34
C SER A 19 -17.26 -56.08 -12.11
N THR A 20 -18.51 -56.12 -11.68
CA THR A 20 -19.28 -54.88 -11.37
C THR A 20 -18.73 -54.17 -10.13
N ALA A 21 -18.35 -54.92 -9.10
CA ALA A 21 -17.74 -54.39 -7.89
C ALA A 21 -16.33 -53.78 -8.15
N THR A 22 -15.51 -54.41 -8.98
CA THR A 22 -14.20 -53.87 -9.36
C THR A 22 -14.32 -52.61 -10.20
N VAL A 23 -15.23 -52.54 -11.15
CA VAL A 23 -15.51 -51.31 -11.93
C VAL A 23 -16.02 -50.21 -11.03
N ALA A 24 -16.93 -50.49 -10.11
CA ALA A 24 -17.47 -49.48 -9.18
C ALA A 24 -16.38 -48.93 -8.23
N VAL A 25 -15.46 -49.73 -7.74
CA VAL A 25 -14.34 -49.29 -6.91
C VAL A 25 -13.36 -48.45 -7.73
N TRP A 26 -13.11 -48.84 -8.97
CA TRP A 26 -12.21 -48.12 -9.87
C TRP A 26 -12.77 -46.76 -10.25
N THR A 27 -14.04 -46.70 -10.59
CA THR A 27 -14.74 -45.45 -10.88
C THR A 27 -14.72 -44.49 -9.67
N LYS A 28 -15.01 -45.01 -8.46
CA LYS A 28 -14.91 -44.22 -7.24
C LYS A 28 -13.50 -43.68 -6.94
N ARG A 29 -12.46 -44.46 -7.28
CA ARG A 29 -11.06 -44.01 -7.13
C ARG A 29 -10.72 -42.91 -8.12
N ILE A 30 -11.13 -43.02 -9.37
CA ILE A 30 -10.95 -42.00 -10.40
C ILE A 30 -11.69 -40.73 -10.01
N ASP A 31 -12.95 -40.84 -9.59
CA ASP A 31 -13.75 -39.69 -9.12
C ASP A 31 -13.11 -39.00 -7.89
N ALA A 32 -12.56 -39.77 -6.96
CA ALA A 32 -11.90 -39.26 -5.79
C ALA A 32 -10.57 -38.56 -6.15
N GLN A 33 -9.86 -39.05 -7.14
CA GLN A 33 -8.63 -38.45 -7.63
C GLN A 33 -8.90 -37.18 -8.40
N SER A 34 -9.86 -37.18 -9.32
CA SER A 34 -10.32 -35.98 -10.05
C SER A 34 -10.78 -34.88 -9.07
N LYS A 35 -11.57 -35.22 -8.06
CA LYS A 35 -12.00 -34.24 -7.03
C LYS A 35 -10.86 -33.69 -6.18
N ARG A 36 -9.76 -34.43 -6.02
CA ARG A 36 -8.55 -33.90 -5.34
C ARG A 36 -7.80 -32.94 -6.23
N GLU A 37 -7.61 -33.29 -7.50
CA GLU A 37 -6.98 -32.44 -8.50
C GLU A 37 -7.77 -31.14 -8.70
N ASP A 38 -9.09 -31.22 -8.81
CA ASP A 38 -9.96 -30.04 -8.90
C ASP A 38 -9.84 -29.12 -7.68
N ARG A 39 -9.74 -29.70 -6.47
CA ARG A 39 -9.55 -28.92 -5.24
C ARG A 39 -8.18 -28.28 -5.15
N GLU A 40 -7.13 -28.95 -5.60
CA GLU A 40 -5.78 -28.39 -5.66
C GLU A 40 -5.71 -27.25 -6.68
N GLN A 41 -6.27 -27.45 -7.87
CA GLN A 41 -6.37 -26.39 -8.88
C GLN A 41 -7.17 -25.19 -8.37
N ALA A 42 -8.31 -25.43 -7.71
CA ALA A 42 -9.10 -24.35 -7.12
C ALA A 42 -8.33 -23.57 -6.03
N ARG A 43 -7.51 -24.27 -5.22
CA ARG A 43 -6.65 -23.60 -4.22
C ARG A 43 -5.55 -22.76 -4.86
N VAL A 44 -4.90 -23.28 -5.90
CA VAL A 44 -3.86 -22.55 -6.64
C VAL A 44 -4.45 -21.29 -7.27
N LEU A 45 -5.60 -21.41 -7.95
CA LEU A 45 -6.30 -20.28 -8.56
C LEU A 45 -6.76 -19.22 -7.52
N ASP A 46 -7.23 -19.68 -6.36
CA ASP A 46 -7.61 -18.76 -5.27
C ASP A 46 -6.38 -18.02 -4.70
N TYR A 47 -5.25 -18.71 -4.55
CA TYR A 47 -4.00 -18.11 -4.13
C TYR A 47 -3.47 -17.10 -5.16
N GLU A 48 -3.45 -17.46 -6.44
CA GLU A 48 -3.02 -16.57 -7.52
C GLU A 48 -3.90 -15.31 -7.61
N LYS A 49 -5.21 -15.49 -7.44
CA LYS A 49 -6.15 -14.37 -7.41
C LYS A 49 -5.89 -13.43 -6.23
N ARG A 50 -5.66 -13.96 -5.02
CA ARG A 50 -5.33 -13.14 -3.85
C ARG A 50 -4.02 -12.39 -4.05
N ALA A 51 -2.98 -13.06 -4.52
CA ALA A 51 -1.69 -12.42 -4.81
C ALA A 51 -1.83 -11.30 -5.87
N ALA A 52 -2.67 -11.49 -6.88
CA ALA A 52 -2.95 -10.47 -7.89
C ALA A 52 -3.74 -9.28 -7.32
N ASP A 53 -4.70 -9.53 -6.42
CA ASP A 53 -5.48 -8.48 -5.76
C ASP A 53 -4.61 -7.68 -4.78
N ASP A 54 -3.73 -8.33 -4.02
CA ASP A 54 -2.76 -7.71 -3.11
C ASP A 54 -1.76 -6.84 -3.90
N LYS A 55 -1.17 -7.39 -4.97
CA LYS A 55 -0.32 -6.63 -5.89
C LYS A 55 -1.01 -5.36 -6.42
N LYS A 56 -2.26 -5.49 -6.83
CA LYS A 56 -3.05 -4.38 -7.34
C LYS A 56 -3.32 -3.32 -6.28
N ALA A 57 -3.56 -3.72 -5.03
CA ALA A 57 -3.77 -2.81 -3.91
C ALA A 57 -2.50 -2.00 -3.62
N VAL A 58 -1.35 -2.68 -3.52
CA VAL A 58 -0.03 -2.07 -3.27
C VAL A 58 0.36 -1.09 -4.38
N LEU A 59 0.22 -1.49 -5.64
CA LEU A 59 0.54 -0.60 -6.77
C LEU A 59 -0.38 0.62 -6.85
N LYS A 60 -1.67 0.48 -6.51
CA LYS A 60 -2.57 1.63 -6.40
C LYS A 60 -2.18 2.58 -5.29
N GLY A 61 -1.75 2.05 -4.14
CA GLY A 61 -1.22 2.83 -3.02
C GLY A 61 0.00 3.64 -3.45
N LEU A 62 0.97 2.99 -4.09
CA LEU A 62 2.16 3.64 -4.63
C LEU A 62 1.81 4.74 -5.65
N ILE A 63 0.94 4.45 -6.61
CA ILE A 63 0.50 5.42 -7.61
C ILE A 63 -0.16 6.63 -6.94
N SER A 64 -1.04 6.42 -5.98
CA SER A 64 -1.70 7.50 -5.24
C SER A 64 -0.69 8.36 -4.49
N ALA A 65 0.23 7.74 -3.75
CA ALA A 65 1.26 8.44 -3.00
C ALA A 65 2.20 9.24 -3.94
N THR A 66 2.66 8.63 -5.03
CA THR A 66 3.53 9.28 -6.02
C THR A 66 2.85 10.46 -6.72
N LEU A 67 1.54 10.36 -7.00
CA LEU A 67 0.76 11.49 -7.54
C LEU A 67 0.66 12.65 -6.54
N HIS A 68 0.56 12.39 -5.24
CA HIS A 68 0.58 13.42 -4.21
C HIS A 68 1.92 14.16 -4.18
N VAL A 69 3.05 13.43 -4.18
CA VAL A 69 4.39 14.02 -4.25
C VAL A 69 4.55 14.88 -5.50
N ARG A 70 4.20 14.32 -6.65
CA ARG A 70 4.28 15.04 -7.91
C ARG A 70 3.50 16.35 -7.90
N ARG A 71 2.28 16.33 -7.38
CA ARG A 71 1.43 17.54 -7.27
C ARG A 71 2.02 18.55 -6.29
N GLY A 72 2.50 18.11 -5.14
CA GLY A 72 3.19 18.96 -4.16
C GLY A 72 4.43 19.62 -4.79
N ALA A 73 5.28 18.83 -5.45
CA ALA A 73 6.45 19.35 -6.15
C ALA A 73 6.07 20.33 -7.26
N GLN A 74 5.08 20.03 -8.08
CA GLN A 74 4.61 20.94 -9.14
C GLN A 74 3.98 22.24 -8.61
N ALA A 75 3.38 22.21 -7.44
CA ALA A 75 2.83 23.42 -6.81
C ALA A 75 3.93 24.44 -6.42
N LEU A 76 5.18 23.99 -6.33
CA LEU A 76 6.35 24.86 -6.09
C LEU A 76 6.87 25.53 -7.36
N VAL A 77 6.54 24.99 -8.54
CA VAL A 77 6.99 25.51 -9.83
C VAL A 77 5.90 26.45 -10.37
N GLY A 78 6.20 27.71 -10.51
CA GLY A 78 5.48 28.55 -11.46
C GLY A 78 4.31 29.37 -10.92
N VAL A 79 4.43 29.95 -9.75
CA VAL A 79 3.49 31.00 -9.34
C VAL A 79 4.25 32.29 -9.07
N GLU A 80 4.08 33.30 -9.93
CA GLU A 80 4.37 34.71 -9.61
C GLU A 80 3.45 35.14 -8.47
N VAL A 81 3.87 34.91 -7.24
CA VAL A 81 3.11 35.26 -6.03
C VAL A 81 4.01 36.08 -5.12
N ASN A 82 3.39 37.00 -4.38
CA ASN A 82 4.02 37.77 -3.31
C ASN A 82 4.92 36.86 -2.44
N GLU A 83 6.16 37.28 -2.17
CA GLU A 83 7.25 36.52 -1.55
C GLU A 83 6.81 35.74 -0.29
N ALA A 84 6.07 36.38 0.62
CA ALA A 84 5.55 35.76 1.83
C ALA A 84 4.55 34.60 1.58
N SER A 85 3.78 34.67 0.48
CA SER A 85 2.87 33.56 0.11
C SER A 85 3.61 32.43 -0.59
N LEU A 86 4.76 32.70 -1.20
CA LEU A 86 5.63 31.69 -1.80
C LEU A 86 6.31 30.85 -0.72
N GLU A 87 6.86 31.47 0.32
CA GLU A 87 7.48 30.77 1.47
C GLU A 87 6.48 29.83 2.16
N ARG A 88 5.28 30.33 2.43
CA ARG A 88 4.23 29.50 3.02
C ARG A 88 3.84 28.31 2.15
N ARG A 89 3.74 28.48 0.83
CA ARG A 89 3.46 27.40 -0.10
C ARG A 89 4.62 26.40 -0.18
N ARG A 90 5.86 26.88 -0.16
CA ARG A 90 7.06 26.01 -0.08
C ARG A 90 7.00 25.17 1.19
N ALA A 91 6.73 25.76 2.34
CA ALA A 91 6.60 25.05 3.60
C ALA A 91 5.49 24.00 3.59
N GLU A 92 4.32 24.32 3.02
CA GLU A 92 3.22 23.37 2.87
C GLU A 92 3.59 22.22 1.93
N ALA A 93 4.27 22.49 0.82
CA ALA A 93 4.69 21.47 -0.12
C ALA A 93 5.81 20.58 0.45
N VAL A 94 6.79 21.15 1.14
CA VAL A 94 7.81 20.37 1.89
C VAL A 94 7.15 19.44 2.87
N ARG A 95 6.10 19.89 3.54
CA ARG A 95 5.34 19.07 4.46
C ARG A 95 4.54 17.96 3.79
N GLU A 96 3.86 18.23 2.67
CA GLU A 96 3.16 17.18 1.92
C GLU A 96 4.12 16.12 1.42
N LEU A 97 5.31 16.52 0.98
CA LEU A 97 6.38 15.63 0.60
C LEU A 97 6.88 14.79 1.78
N TYR A 98 6.97 15.38 2.98
CA TYR A 98 7.31 14.64 4.20
C TYR A 98 6.22 13.62 4.59
N ASP A 99 4.96 14.01 4.54
CA ASP A 99 3.83 13.12 4.80
C ASP A 99 3.82 11.90 3.85
N PHE A 100 4.32 12.06 2.63
CA PHE A 100 4.51 10.96 1.70
C PHE A 100 5.51 9.92 2.22
N ARG A 101 6.70 10.37 2.68
CA ARG A 101 7.71 9.48 3.25
C ARG A 101 7.18 8.71 4.44
N MET A 102 6.43 9.39 5.31
CA MET A 102 5.81 8.78 6.48
C MET A 102 4.77 7.73 6.08
N ARG A 103 3.98 7.97 5.06
CA ARG A 103 2.97 7.01 4.56
C ARG A 103 3.62 5.78 3.92
N LEU A 104 4.68 5.95 3.16
CA LEU A 104 5.42 4.83 2.53
C LEU A 104 6.36 4.10 3.50
N GLY A 105 6.93 4.80 4.48
CA GLY A 105 8.02 4.27 5.31
C GLY A 105 7.62 3.71 6.66
N LEU A 106 6.45 4.07 7.19
CA LEU A 106 5.98 3.63 8.51
C LEU A 106 4.97 2.51 8.47
N ASP A 107 4.26 2.36 7.36
CA ASP A 107 3.36 1.25 7.17
C ASP A 107 4.10 0.11 6.47
N ASP A 108 3.62 -1.11 6.62
CA ASP A 108 4.13 -2.32 5.94
C ASP A 108 4.12 -2.21 4.39
N GLY A 109 3.71 -1.05 3.87
CA GLY A 109 3.56 -0.75 2.44
C GLY A 109 4.84 -0.89 1.62
N ILE A 110 6.03 -0.55 2.18
CA ILE A 110 7.31 -0.78 1.46
C ILE A 110 7.61 -2.28 1.41
N ALA A 111 7.39 -3.00 2.51
CA ALA A 111 7.62 -4.44 2.55
C ALA A 111 6.72 -5.18 1.54
N GLU A 112 5.44 -4.83 1.51
CA GLU A 112 4.49 -5.37 0.52
C GLU A 112 4.87 -5.00 -0.91
N LEU A 113 5.34 -3.76 -1.14
CA LEU A 113 5.84 -3.32 -2.45
C LEU A 113 7.03 -4.18 -2.90
N MET A 114 7.99 -4.44 -2.00
CA MET A 114 9.14 -5.29 -2.29
C MET A 114 8.76 -6.74 -2.61
N ILE A 115 7.64 -7.23 -2.08
CA ILE A 115 7.14 -8.59 -2.34
C ILE A 115 6.40 -8.65 -3.68
N TYR A 116 5.50 -7.70 -3.96
CA TYR A 116 4.53 -7.83 -5.06
C TYR A 116 4.88 -7.04 -6.32
N ALA A 117 5.66 -5.95 -6.21
CA ALA A 117 5.99 -5.13 -7.37
C ALA A 117 7.12 -5.73 -8.21
N ALA A 118 7.08 -5.51 -9.52
CA ALA A 118 8.16 -5.88 -10.43
C ALA A 118 9.45 -5.09 -10.11
N LYS A 119 10.60 -5.70 -10.39
CA LYS A 119 11.92 -5.12 -10.10
C LYS A 119 12.07 -3.65 -10.59
N PRO A 120 11.65 -3.27 -11.81
CA PRO A 120 11.78 -1.87 -12.25
C PRO A 120 10.97 -0.88 -11.40
N VAL A 121 9.85 -1.31 -10.82
CA VAL A 121 9.03 -0.47 -9.91
C VAL A 121 9.76 -0.31 -8.59
N ARG A 122 10.31 -1.39 -8.04
CA ARG A 122 11.08 -1.36 -6.78
C ARG A 122 12.29 -0.44 -6.92
N ASP A 123 13.12 -0.65 -7.96
CA ASP A 123 14.33 0.15 -8.19
C ASP A 123 14.00 1.66 -8.33
N LEU A 124 12.93 2.02 -9.02
CA LEU A 124 12.51 3.41 -9.16
C LEU A 124 11.92 4.00 -7.86
N THR A 125 11.24 3.17 -7.07
CA THR A 125 10.74 3.60 -5.75
C THR A 125 11.91 3.86 -4.80
N ASP A 126 12.91 2.99 -4.78
CA ASP A 126 14.13 3.19 -3.97
C ASP A 126 14.86 4.48 -4.38
N LEU A 127 15.04 4.71 -5.69
CA LEU A 127 15.64 5.96 -6.18
C LEU A 127 14.83 7.21 -5.77
N LEU A 128 13.50 7.13 -5.82
CA LEU A 128 12.64 8.24 -5.39
C LEU A 128 12.78 8.49 -3.88
N LEU A 129 12.86 7.45 -3.08
CA LEU A 129 13.05 7.54 -1.64
C LEU A 129 14.44 8.08 -1.29
N ASP A 130 15.49 7.62 -1.97
CA ASP A 130 16.86 8.08 -1.76
C ASP A 130 17.00 9.57 -2.11
N GLU A 131 16.42 10.00 -3.25
CA GLU A 131 16.43 11.40 -3.64
C GLU A 131 15.64 12.26 -2.65
N TRP A 132 14.50 11.78 -2.19
CA TRP A 132 13.73 12.42 -1.16
C TRP A 132 14.55 12.56 0.14
N ASP A 133 15.17 11.47 0.64
CA ASP A 133 16.00 11.48 1.84
C ASP A 133 17.20 12.44 1.68
N ARG A 134 17.78 12.53 0.49
CA ARG A 134 18.86 13.47 0.18
C ARG A 134 18.43 14.92 0.32
N GLN A 135 17.28 15.27 -0.24
CA GLN A 135 16.78 16.65 -0.26
C GLN A 135 16.22 17.09 1.09
N PHE A 136 15.62 16.19 1.86
CA PHE A 136 14.98 16.51 3.15
C PHE A 136 15.86 16.31 4.37
N ARG A 137 17.08 15.80 4.22
CA ARG A 137 17.97 15.50 5.35
C ARG A 137 18.20 16.69 6.26
N GLU A 138 18.37 17.87 5.70
CA GLU A 138 18.64 19.11 6.44
C GLU A 138 17.38 19.64 7.16
N HIS A 139 16.20 19.26 6.68
CA HIS A 139 14.92 19.71 7.24
C HIS A 139 14.34 18.74 8.28
N GLY A 140 14.97 17.61 8.51
CA GLY A 140 14.42 16.54 9.37
C GLY A 140 14.08 17.01 10.79
N TYR A 141 14.89 17.90 11.38
CA TYR A 141 14.60 18.44 12.70
C TYR A 141 13.34 19.32 12.72
N SER A 142 13.21 20.27 11.79
CA SER A 142 12.06 21.16 11.70
C SER A 142 10.77 20.41 11.41
N LEU A 143 10.84 19.38 10.58
CA LEU A 143 9.72 18.47 10.29
C LEU A 143 9.29 17.66 11.51
N ALA A 144 10.23 17.12 12.28
CA ALA A 144 9.94 16.41 13.52
C ALA A 144 9.26 17.30 14.57
N GLN A 145 9.69 18.55 14.70
CA GLN A 145 9.08 19.53 15.60
C GLN A 145 7.66 19.92 15.13
N LEU A 146 7.46 20.11 13.83
CA LEU A 146 6.15 20.37 13.25
C LEU A 146 5.16 19.23 13.53
N ASP A 147 5.60 17.98 13.39
CA ASP A 147 4.78 16.80 13.69
C ASP A 147 4.47 16.67 15.19
N ALA A 148 5.44 16.99 16.06
CA ALA A 148 5.22 17.01 17.50
C ALA A 148 4.17 18.06 17.88
N CYS A 149 4.28 19.28 17.31
CA CYS A 149 3.32 20.37 17.50
C CYS A 149 1.90 19.97 17.06
N LYS A 150 1.77 19.32 15.90
CA LYS A 150 0.47 18.84 15.40
C LYS A 150 -0.16 17.76 16.27
N ARG A 151 0.65 16.81 16.74
CA ARG A 151 0.14 15.79 17.69
C ARG A 151 -0.39 16.44 18.96
N GLN A 152 0.32 17.44 19.49
CA GLN A 152 -0.13 18.19 20.67
C GLN A 152 -1.39 19.01 20.40
N LEU A 153 -1.52 19.64 19.21
CA LEU A 153 -2.74 20.31 18.78
C LEU A 153 -3.93 19.36 18.72
N ALA A 154 -3.76 18.19 18.12
CA ALA A 154 -4.80 17.16 18.06
C ALA A 154 -5.22 16.68 19.48
N GLN A 155 -4.25 16.47 20.36
CA GLN A 155 -4.53 16.10 21.77
C GLN A 155 -5.25 17.22 22.51
N THR A 156 -4.86 18.48 22.30
CA THR A 156 -5.50 19.63 22.93
C THR A 156 -6.95 19.76 22.49
N VAL A 157 -7.25 19.54 21.20
CA VAL A 157 -8.63 19.53 20.70
C VAL A 157 -9.42 18.36 21.25
N ALA A 158 -8.83 17.15 21.32
CA ALA A 158 -9.51 15.96 21.86
C ALA A 158 -9.79 16.06 23.36
N SER A 159 -8.99 16.80 24.11
CA SER A 159 -9.14 17.03 25.57
C SER A 159 -9.94 18.29 25.91
N ALA A 160 -10.45 19.03 24.92
CA ALA A 160 -11.27 20.21 25.18
C ALA A 160 -12.54 19.83 25.95
N PRO A 161 -12.90 20.59 27.02
CA PRO A 161 -14.09 20.28 27.80
C PRO A 161 -15.36 20.43 26.94
N ALA A 162 -16.26 19.45 27.04
CA ALA A 162 -17.51 19.41 26.29
C ALA A 162 -18.53 20.48 26.70
N SER A 163 -18.29 21.22 27.80
CA SER A 163 -19.18 22.24 28.35
C SER A 163 -18.41 23.53 28.66
N GLU A 164 -19.03 24.68 28.34
CA GLU A 164 -18.52 26.03 28.67
C GLU A 164 -18.56 26.32 30.19
N ASP A 165 -19.19 25.46 31.02
CA ASP A 165 -19.31 25.69 32.43
C ASP A 165 -17.96 25.63 33.19
N ASP A 166 -16.93 24.97 32.59
CA ASP A 166 -15.57 25.05 33.09
C ASP A 166 -14.73 26.10 32.33
N LYS A 167 -15.04 27.37 32.59
CA LYS A 167 -14.37 28.50 31.95
C LYS A 167 -12.85 28.50 32.13
N VAL A 168 -12.33 27.99 33.24
CA VAL A 168 -10.88 27.97 33.51
C VAL A 168 -10.19 26.95 32.62
N ALA A 169 -10.75 25.75 32.52
CA ALA A 169 -10.23 24.70 31.66
C ALA A 169 -10.34 25.09 30.18
N TYR A 170 -11.45 25.73 29.79
CA TYR A 170 -11.65 26.23 28.43
C TYR A 170 -10.62 27.30 28.04
N LEU A 171 -10.40 28.30 28.91
CA LEU A 171 -9.43 29.39 28.67
C LEU A 171 -7.99 28.84 28.62
N SER A 172 -7.62 27.95 29.52
CA SER A 172 -6.28 27.32 29.50
C SER A 172 -6.06 26.48 28.27
N GLY A 173 -7.06 25.71 27.84
CA GLY A 173 -7.03 24.95 26.60
C GLY A 173 -6.89 25.85 25.37
N HIS A 174 -7.61 26.96 25.32
CA HIS A 174 -7.53 27.95 24.25
C HIS A 174 -6.16 28.63 24.16
N GLN A 175 -5.58 29.04 25.29
CA GLN A 175 -4.24 29.62 25.36
C GLN A 175 -3.18 28.64 24.86
N LYS A 176 -3.26 27.37 25.31
CA LYS A 176 -2.35 26.31 24.85
C LYS A 176 -2.48 26.06 23.35
N TRP A 177 -3.71 26.01 22.84
CA TRP A 177 -3.99 25.84 21.41
C TRP A 177 -3.40 27.00 20.60
N THR A 178 -3.59 28.25 21.05
CA THR A 178 -3.06 29.46 20.37
C THR A 178 -1.53 29.42 20.33
N ALA A 179 -0.87 29.08 21.44
CA ALA A 179 0.57 28.99 21.51
C ALA A 179 1.12 27.90 20.54
N LEU A 180 0.47 26.71 20.50
CA LEU A 180 0.83 25.63 19.58
C LEU A 180 0.61 26.04 18.11
N LYS A 181 -0.43 26.78 17.81
CA LYS A 181 -0.66 27.33 16.46
C LYS A 181 0.40 28.32 16.03
N GLN A 182 0.86 29.16 16.95
CA GLN A 182 1.95 30.09 16.68
C GLN A 182 3.29 29.33 16.49
N GLU A 183 3.52 28.29 17.27
CA GLU A 183 4.68 27.42 17.11
C GLU A 183 4.64 26.67 15.76
N GLU A 184 3.49 26.10 15.37
CA GLU A 184 3.28 25.48 14.05
C GLU A 184 3.63 26.45 12.92
N THR A 185 3.17 27.72 13.01
CA THR A 185 3.48 28.75 12.02
C THR A 185 4.98 29.03 11.96
N THR A 186 5.64 29.16 13.12
CA THR A 186 7.09 29.40 13.18
C THR A 186 7.89 28.26 12.52
N TRP A 187 7.50 27.00 12.72
CA TRP A 187 8.16 25.87 12.09
C TRP A 187 7.89 25.81 10.58
N LEU A 188 6.68 26.18 10.14
CA LEU A 188 6.35 26.28 8.72
C LEU A 188 7.16 27.37 8.02
N ASP A 189 7.31 28.53 8.66
CA ASP A 189 8.11 29.64 8.11
C ASP A 189 9.60 29.23 7.96
N ARG A 190 10.16 28.59 8.98
CA ARG A 190 11.54 28.05 8.92
C ARG A 190 11.73 27.02 7.82
N LEU A 191 10.76 26.15 7.58
CA LEU A 191 10.79 25.22 6.46
C LEU A 191 10.74 25.93 5.11
N GLY A 192 9.95 27.02 5.02
CA GLY A 192 9.85 27.83 3.79
C GLY A 192 11.16 28.56 3.46
N GLU A 193 11.82 29.12 4.46
CA GLU A 193 13.10 29.84 4.29
C GLU A 193 14.26 28.95 3.83
N GLY A 194 14.26 27.67 4.24
CA GLY A 194 15.37 26.75 3.99
C GLY A 194 15.18 25.77 2.84
N ALA A 195 14.03 25.76 2.19
CA ALA A 195 13.69 24.70 1.22
C ALA A 195 14.23 24.98 -0.18
N ASP A 196 15.51 24.68 -0.42
CA ASP A 196 16.07 24.61 -1.78
C ASP A 196 15.91 23.18 -2.31
N LEU A 197 14.72 22.88 -2.85
CA LEU A 197 14.37 21.57 -3.36
C LEU A 197 14.59 21.51 -4.87
N ASP A 198 15.29 20.49 -5.32
CA ASP A 198 15.36 20.11 -6.74
C ASP A 198 14.03 19.46 -7.17
N VAL A 199 13.08 20.34 -7.50
CA VAL A 199 11.73 19.94 -7.87
C VAL A 199 11.70 19.15 -9.16
N ASP A 200 12.56 19.49 -10.11
CA ASP A 200 12.61 18.84 -11.43
C ASP A 200 13.07 17.38 -11.29
N ALA A 201 14.08 17.13 -10.44
CA ALA A 201 14.53 15.77 -10.16
C ALA A 201 13.44 14.92 -9.51
N LEU A 202 12.69 15.49 -8.53
CA LEU A 202 11.58 14.79 -7.89
C LEU A 202 10.43 14.50 -8.87
N VAL A 203 10.07 15.45 -9.73
CA VAL A 203 9.01 15.28 -10.73
C VAL A 203 9.39 14.21 -11.76
N ASP A 204 10.64 14.20 -12.26
CA ASP A 204 11.11 13.18 -13.18
C ASP A 204 11.04 11.77 -12.58
N LEU A 205 11.53 11.61 -11.35
CA LEU A 205 11.45 10.34 -10.63
C LEU A 205 10.00 9.90 -10.39
N CYS A 206 9.11 10.82 -10.03
CA CYS A 206 7.68 10.54 -9.88
C CYS A 206 7.08 10.05 -11.20
N ASP A 207 7.35 10.72 -12.32
CA ASP A 207 6.81 10.36 -13.62
C ASP A 207 7.31 8.98 -14.10
N ARG A 208 8.59 8.68 -13.85
CA ARG A 208 9.17 7.36 -14.16
C ARG A 208 8.57 6.27 -13.30
N THR A 209 8.40 6.51 -11.99
CA THR A 209 7.79 5.57 -11.04
C THR A 209 6.33 5.31 -11.40
N LEU A 210 5.55 6.35 -11.70
CA LEU A 210 4.17 6.22 -12.15
C LEU A 210 4.06 5.40 -13.44
N LYS A 211 4.92 5.67 -14.42
CA LYS A 211 4.93 4.94 -15.68
C LYS A 211 5.25 3.46 -15.48
N ALA A 212 6.22 3.15 -14.62
CA ALA A 212 6.60 1.79 -14.29
C ALA A 212 5.46 1.07 -13.53
N ALA A 213 4.87 1.70 -12.51
CA ALA A 213 3.78 1.13 -11.73
C ALA A 213 2.53 0.88 -12.59
N HIS A 214 2.18 1.79 -13.49
CA HIS A 214 1.10 1.58 -14.45
C HIS A 214 1.38 0.43 -15.43
N LYS A 215 2.63 0.28 -15.88
CA LYS A 215 3.02 -0.84 -16.75
C LYS A 215 2.92 -2.17 -15.99
N ASP A 216 3.39 -2.23 -14.76
CA ASP A 216 3.31 -3.42 -13.92
C ASP A 216 1.86 -3.80 -13.58
N LEU A 217 1.01 -2.82 -13.27
CA LEU A 217 -0.42 -3.02 -13.03
C LEU A 217 -1.14 -3.66 -14.22
N ARG A 218 -0.67 -3.40 -15.45
CA ARG A 218 -1.19 -3.98 -16.69
C ARG A 218 -0.54 -5.32 -17.07
N GLY A 219 0.32 -5.87 -16.21
CA GLY A 219 1.06 -7.12 -16.49
C GLY A 219 2.20 -6.97 -17.49
N GLY A 220 2.69 -5.74 -17.73
CA GLY A 220 3.67 -5.45 -18.75
C GLY A 220 5.11 -5.86 -18.46
N TYR A 221 5.41 -6.41 -17.27
CA TYR A 221 6.75 -6.92 -16.90
C TYR A 221 6.83 -8.44 -16.80
N GLY A 222 5.71 -9.16 -17.02
CA GLY A 222 5.67 -10.60 -16.78
C GLY A 222 5.87 -10.95 -15.29
N ASN A 223 6.03 -12.24 -14.98
CA ASN A 223 6.35 -12.72 -13.62
C ASN A 223 7.88 -12.81 -13.45
N GLU A 224 8.61 -11.74 -13.65
CA GLU A 224 10.01 -11.64 -13.26
C GLU A 224 10.06 -11.34 -11.74
N TYR A 225 9.96 -12.42 -10.96
CA TYR A 225 10.20 -12.43 -9.52
C TYR A 225 11.67 -12.70 -9.21
#